data_780bd218fbbdb45f9ba197ee324356ce
#
_entry.id   780bd218fbbdb45f9ba197ee324356ce
#
_cell.length_a   1.000
_cell.length_b   1.000
_cell.length_c   1.000
_cell.angle_alpha   90.00
_cell.angle_beta   90.00
_cell.angle_gamma   90.00
#
_symmetry.space_group_name_H-M   'P 1'
#
loop_
_entity.id
_entity.type
_entity.pdbx_description
1 polymer ?
#
loop_
_entity_poly.entity_id
_entity_poly.type
_entity_poly.pdbx_seq_one_letter_code
_entity_poly.pdbx_strand_id
1 'polypeptide(L)'
;MKQNFTVRQGALDGVEAFLSVAQHRSFRRAAAGLGVTPSAISQAVRALEARVGATLFIRTTRSVGLTEAGERFLSRAKPAFEELVAASGAARELGQRPVGQLRLAVPRAVVPILLEPLIASFCQAYPEVEVEIAASEELVDLAAEGFDAGIRLGQFIAADMIAVRLTKPFRFIIVGSPVYLARAGRPERPDDLRQHACLRLRRSNGALALWSLNDNGRAIEIAVSGPLIANDFPTLLGAAVEGVGLAQVPEPIAAGALTVGKLIRVLGPFAPMAPGVFLYYPGHRQIMPKLRAFIDHVKSSANVANKAQNYADNKRSKSRKRG
;
A
#
# COMPACT_ATOMS: atom_id res chain seq x y z
N MET A 1 9.92 29.48 -19.03
CA MET A 1 8.96 29.73 -20.14
C MET A 1 7.97 28.56 -20.17
N LYS A 2 6.71 28.76 -19.75
CA LYS A 2 5.65 27.74 -19.88
C LYS A 2 5.20 27.73 -21.35
N GLN A 3 5.57 26.70 -22.10
CA GLN A 3 4.99 26.46 -23.42
C GLN A 3 3.53 26.03 -23.22
N ASN A 4 2.58 26.90 -23.59
CA ASN A 4 1.17 26.51 -23.68
C ASN A 4 1.03 25.56 -24.87
N PHE A 5 0.95 24.26 -24.59
CA PHE A 5 0.65 23.24 -25.58
C PHE A 5 -0.86 23.23 -25.83
N THR A 6 -1.31 23.95 -26.87
CA THR A 6 -2.70 23.89 -27.30
C THR A 6 -2.83 22.79 -28.34
N VAL A 7 -3.19 21.58 -27.95
CA VAL A 7 -3.54 20.52 -28.88
C VAL A 7 -4.94 20.80 -29.43
N ARG A 8 -5.08 21.08 -30.73
CA ARG A 8 -6.39 21.17 -31.38
C ARG A 8 -7.07 19.81 -31.27
N GLN A 9 -8.33 19.82 -30.83
CA GLN A 9 -9.13 18.59 -30.70
C GLN A 9 -9.12 17.82 -32.03
N GLY A 10 -8.77 16.53 -32.00
CA GLY A 10 -8.70 15.68 -33.18
C GLY A 10 -7.45 15.85 -34.07
N ALA A 11 -6.40 16.56 -33.63
CA ALA A 11 -5.21 16.81 -34.43
C ALA A 11 -4.53 15.54 -34.99
N LEU A 12 -4.64 14.41 -34.28
CA LEU A 12 -4.05 13.12 -34.67
C LEU A 12 -5.06 12.15 -35.31
N ASP A 13 -6.35 12.54 -35.41
CA ASP A 13 -7.35 11.66 -35.98
C ASP A 13 -7.06 11.31 -37.44
N GLY A 14 -7.13 10.03 -37.78
CA GLY A 14 -6.87 9.52 -39.13
C GLY A 14 -5.39 9.34 -39.50
N VAL A 15 -4.43 9.77 -38.65
CA VAL A 15 -2.98 9.56 -38.93
C VAL A 15 -2.65 8.06 -38.97
N GLU A 16 -3.14 7.26 -38.04
CA GLU A 16 -2.94 5.82 -38.03
C GLU A 16 -3.53 5.14 -39.29
N ALA A 17 -4.74 5.54 -39.68
CA ALA A 17 -5.37 5.07 -40.90
C ALA A 17 -4.54 5.42 -42.15
N PHE A 18 -4.03 6.66 -42.24
CA PHE A 18 -3.14 7.09 -43.31
C PHE A 18 -1.87 6.26 -43.36
N LEU A 19 -1.15 6.07 -42.24
CA LEU A 19 0.07 5.28 -42.16
C LEU A 19 -0.16 3.83 -42.58
N SER A 20 -1.26 3.23 -42.15
CA SER A 20 -1.64 1.87 -42.52
C SER A 20 -1.94 1.73 -44.01
N VAL A 21 -2.66 2.70 -44.61
CA VAL A 21 -2.93 2.69 -46.06
C VAL A 21 -1.63 2.91 -46.85
N ALA A 22 -0.77 3.81 -46.42
CA ALA A 22 0.52 4.05 -47.06
C ALA A 22 1.43 2.81 -47.08
N GLN A 23 1.45 2.08 -45.96
CA GLN A 23 2.20 0.84 -45.80
C GLN A 23 1.69 -0.29 -46.69
N HIS A 24 0.37 -0.51 -46.67
CA HIS A 24 -0.26 -1.63 -47.38
C HIS A 24 -0.60 -1.30 -48.86
N ARG A 25 -0.54 -0.04 -49.23
CA ARG A 25 -0.98 0.45 -50.55
C ARG A 25 -2.40 -0.02 -50.91
N SER A 26 -3.26 -0.20 -49.92
CA SER A 26 -4.59 -0.76 -50.03
C SER A 26 -5.48 -0.41 -48.85
N PHE A 27 -6.58 0.29 -49.08
CA PHE A 27 -7.60 0.57 -48.05
C PHE A 27 -8.20 -0.68 -47.41
N ARG A 28 -8.38 -1.74 -48.23
CA ARG A 28 -8.96 -3.01 -47.74
C ARG A 28 -7.99 -3.74 -46.80
N ARG A 29 -6.67 -3.81 -47.13
CA ARG A 29 -5.66 -4.43 -46.29
C ARG A 29 -5.43 -3.62 -45.02
N ALA A 30 -5.39 -2.29 -45.11
CA ALA A 30 -5.29 -1.40 -43.97
C ALA A 30 -6.46 -1.59 -43.00
N ALA A 31 -7.69 -1.71 -43.53
CA ALA A 31 -8.88 -1.96 -42.74
C ALA A 31 -8.80 -3.28 -42.00
N ALA A 32 -8.38 -4.36 -42.69
CA ALA A 32 -8.21 -5.68 -42.09
C ALA A 32 -7.14 -5.65 -40.98
N GLY A 33 -6.00 -4.95 -41.17
CA GLY A 33 -4.94 -4.82 -40.17
C GLY A 33 -5.36 -4.05 -38.92
N LEU A 34 -6.25 -3.06 -39.06
CA LEU A 34 -6.74 -2.24 -37.95
C LEU A 34 -8.07 -2.74 -37.34
N GLY A 35 -8.61 -3.87 -37.83
CA GLY A 35 -9.86 -4.45 -37.30
C GLY A 35 -11.09 -3.59 -37.53
N VAL A 36 -11.12 -2.76 -38.60
CA VAL A 36 -12.22 -1.85 -38.94
C VAL A 36 -12.73 -2.07 -40.34
N THR A 37 -13.81 -1.39 -40.74
CA THR A 37 -14.34 -1.49 -42.10
C THR A 37 -13.54 -0.63 -43.09
N PRO A 38 -13.45 -1.01 -44.38
CA PRO A 38 -12.84 -0.19 -45.42
C PRO A 38 -13.46 1.20 -45.56
N SER A 39 -14.77 1.31 -45.28
CA SER A 39 -15.49 2.56 -45.25
C SER A 39 -14.98 3.49 -44.14
N ALA A 40 -14.74 2.95 -42.92
CA ALA A 40 -14.22 3.72 -41.79
C ALA A 40 -12.80 4.25 -42.07
N ILE A 41 -11.92 3.44 -42.65
CA ILE A 41 -10.57 3.90 -43.09
C ILE A 41 -10.67 5.00 -44.13
N SER A 42 -11.55 4.85 -45.13
CA SER A 42 -11.77 5.87 -46.15
C SER A 42 -12.26 7.20 -45.57
N GLN A 43 -13.17 7.14 -44.60
CA GLN A 43 -13.66 8.35 -43.91
C GLN A 43 -12.57 9.01 -43.07
N ALA A 44 -11.79 8.20 -42.29
CA ALA A 44 -10.70 8.71 -41.48
C ALA A 44 -9.62 9.42 -42.33
N VAL A 45 -9.23 8.82 -43.45
CA VAL A 45 -8.27 9.41 -44.37
C VAL A 45 -8.82 10.69 -45.00
N ARG A 46 -10.09 10.72 -45.48
CA ARG A 46 -10.70 11.94 -46.00
C ARG A 46 -10.78 13.09 -44.99
N ALA A 47 -11.11 12.76 -43.74
CA ALA A 47 -11.12 13.75 -42.65
C ALA A 47 -9.71 14.30 -42.38
N LEU A 48 -8.69 13.48 -42.45
CA LEU A 48 -7.29 13.90 -42.37
C LEU A 48 -6.91 14.81 -43.55
N GLU A 49 -7.21 14.42 -44.79
CA GLU A 49 -6.95 15.18 -46.03
C GLU A 49 -7.65 16.58 -45.97
N ALA A 50 -8.89 16.62 -45.54
CA ALA A 50 -9.64 17.89 -45.36
C ALA A 50 -8.98 18.77 -44.31
N ARG A 51 -8.48 18.23 -43.23
CA ARG A 51 -7.81 18.97 -42.13
C ARG A 51 -6.41 19.48 -42.55
N VAL A 52 -5.66 18.66 -43.29
CA VAL A 52 -4.35 19.00 -43.82
C VAL A 52 -4.49 20.02 -44.99
N GLY A 53 -5.65 20.04 -45.62
CA GLY A 53 -5.91 20.91 -46.79
C GLY A 53 -5.25 20.39 -48.08
N ALA A 54 -4.89 19.11 -48.14
CA ALA A 54 -4.24 18.48 -49.27
C ALA A 54 -4.68 17.03 -49.45
N THR A 55 -4.82 16.60 -50.71
CA THR A 55 -5.01 15.17 -51.04
C THR A 55 -3.69 14.41 -50.81
N LEU A 56 -3.72 13.37 -50.00
CA LEU A 56 -2.52 12.60 -49.66
C LEU A 56 -2.37 11.31 -50.48
N PHE A 57 -3.45 10.79 -51.06
CA PHE A 57 -3.44 9.58 -51.89
C PHE A 57 -3.95 9.84 -53.30
N ILE A 58 -3.28 9.24 -54.28
CA ILE A 58 -3.78 9.03 -55.63
C ILE A 58 -4.50 7.69 -55.66
N ARG A 59 -5.78 7.72 -56.03
CA ARG A 59 -6.64 6.52 -56.09
C ARG A 59 -6.98 6.24 -57.55
N THR A 60 -6.62 5.08 -58.06
CA THR A 60 -7.12 4.55 -59.33
C THR A 60 -7.92 3.29 -59.06
N THR A 61 -8.62 2.77 -60.05
CA THR A 61 -9.31 1.48 -59.95
C THR A 61 -8.38 0.29 -59.70
N ARG A 62 -7.07 0.46 -59.96
CA ARG A 62 -6.06 -0.62 -59.89
C ARG A 62 -5.04 -0.44 -58.81
N SER A 63 -4.83 0.80 -58.28
CA SER A 63 -3.74 1.09 -57.36
C SER A 63 -4.05 2.25 -56.44
N VAL A 64 -3.37 2.25 -55.28
CA VAL A 64 -3.30 3.36 -54.32
C VAL A 64 -1.85 3.79 -54.19
N GLY A 65 -1.56 5.04 -54.50
CA GLY A 65 -0.23 5.67 -54.38
C GLY A 65 -0.31 6.92 -53.53
N LEU A 66 0.85 7.44 -53.12
CA LEU A 66 0.93 8.73 -52.39
C LEU A 66 1.04 9.87 -53.43
N THR A 67 0.50 11.02 -53.08
CA THR A 67 0.81 12.31 -53.73
C THR A 67 2.14 12.83 -53.17
N GLU A 68 2.71 13.88 -53.80
CA GLU A 68 3.89 14.58 -53.25
C GLU A 68 3.63 15.09 -51.82
N ALA A 69 2.41 15.62 -51.57
CA ALA A 69 1.98 16.02 -50.25
C ALA A 69 1.89 14.82 -49.29
N GLY A 70 1.40 13.65 -49.79
CA GLY A 70 1.34 12.41 -49.04
C GLY A 70 2.71 11.88 -48.66
N GLU A 71 3.70 11.95 -49.56
CA GLU A 71 5.10 11.54 -49.25
C GLU A 71 5.75 12.45 -48.22
N ARG A 72 5.59 13.77 -48.37
CA ARG A 72 6.05 14.75 -47.37
C ARG A 72 5.39 14.55 -46.02
N PHE A 73 4.11 14.30 -46.01
CA PHE A 73 3.37 14.00 -44.76
C PHE A 73 3.86 12.69 -44.15
N LEU A 74 4.03 11.62 -44.94
CA LEU A 74 4.53 10.31 -44.47
C LEU A 74 5.92 10.43 -43.83
N SER A 75 6.83 11.15 -44.45
CA SER A 75 8.20 11.30 -43.95
C SER A 75 8.29 11.98 -42.60
N ARG A 76 7.29 12.77 -42.22
CA ARG A 76 7.23 13.44 -40.90
C ARG A 76 6.31 12.73 -39.93
N ALA A 77 5.16 12.26 -40.39
CA ALA A 77 4.16 11.65 -39.54
C ALA A 77 4.58 10.27 -39.04
N LYS A 78 5.26 9.46 -39.88
CA LYS A 78 5.68 8.12 -39.49
C LYS A 78 6.63 8.10 -38.30
N PRO A 79 7.80 8.80 -38.29
CA PRO A 79 8.69 8.79 -37.14
C PRO A 79 8.05 9.40 -35.89
N ALA A 80 7.25 10.46 -36.02
CA ALA A 80 6.55 11.05 -34.88
C ALA A 80 5.53 10.09 -34.26
N PHE A 81 4.81 9.32 -35.06
CA PHE A 81 3.86 8.33 -34.59
C PHE A 81 4.58 7.13 -33.92
N GLU A 82 5.68 6.66 -34.49
CA GLU A 82 6.52 5.60 -33.91
C GLU A 82 7.07 6.03 -32.55
N GLU A 83 7.47 7.30 -32.40
CA GLU A 83 7.95 7.84 -31.13
C GLU A 83 6.82 7.92 -30.07
N LEU A 84 5.59 8.30 -30.46
CA LEU A 84 4.42 8.29 -29.58
C LEU A 84 4.08 6.86 -29.13
N VAL A 85 4.16 5.88 -30.04
CA VAL A 85 3.94 4.46 -29.72
C VAL A 85 5.01 3.96 -28.76
N ALA A 86 6.30 4.30 -29.01
CA ALA A 86 7.41 3.94 -28.13
C ALA A 86 7.25 4.59 -26.73
N ALA A 87 6.87 5.86 -26.66
CA ALA A 87 6.59 6.54 -25.39
C ALA A 87 5.45 5.86 -24.61
N SER A 88 4.38 5.45 -25.32
CA SER A 88 3.26 4.71 -24.72
C SER A 88 3.70 3.32 -24.24
N GLY A 89 4.59 2.65 -24.98
CA GLY A 89 5.20 1.37 -24.60
C GLY A 89 6.06 1.50 -23.33
N ALA A 90 6.95 2.50 -23.30
CA ALA A 90 7.79 2.79 -22.15
C ALA A 90 6.95 3.13 -20.89
N ALA A 91 5.89 3.93 -21.04
CA ALA A 91 4.97 4.20 -19.95
C ALA A 91 4.24 2.93 -19.46
N ARG A 92 3.89 2.02 -20.36
CA ARG A 92 3.26 0.75 -20.02
C ARG A 92 4.24 -0.20 -19.33
N GLU A 93 5.50 -0.26 -19.73
CA GLU A 93 6.56 -1.04 -19.06
C GLU A 93 6.81 -0.53 -17.64
N LEU A 94 6.95 0.79 -17.46
CA LEU A 94 7.04 1.41 -16.14
C LEU A 94 5.78 1.13 -15.30
N GLY A 95 4.62 1.07 -15.92
CA GLY A 95 3.36 0.68 -15.28
C GLY A 95 3.24 -0.79 -14.89
N GLN A 96 4.17 -1.66 -15.29
CA GLN A 96 4.18 -3.09 -14.94
C GLN A 96 5.32 -3.49 -14.02
N ARG A 97 6.40 -2.71 -13.94
CA ARG A 97 7.55 -2.98 -13.08
C ARG A 97 7.42 -2.27 -11.73
N PRO A 98 7.79 -2.94 -10.62
CA PRO A 98 7.87 -2.31 -9.31
C PRO A 98 9.13 -1.43 -9.26
N VAL A 99 8.99 -0.15 -9.60
CA VAL A 99 10.08 0.84 -9.61
C VAL A 99 9.65 2.16 -8.98
N GLY A 100 10.61 2.98 -8.56
CA GLY A 100 10.39 4.31 -7.99
C GLY A 100 10.10 4.31 -6.50
N GLN A 101 9.70 5.47 -5.94
CA GLN A 101 9.53 5.66 -4.51
C GLN A 101 8.19 5.09 -4.03
N LEU A 102 8.21 4.20 -3.02
CA LEU A 102 7.06 3.68 -2.30
C LEU A 102 6.96 4.40 -0.95
N ARG A 103 5.95 5.27 -0.80
CA ARG A 103 5.74 6.08 0.40
C ARG A 103 4.63 5.49 1.28
N LEU A 104 4.98 5.12 2.50
CA LEU A 104 4.07 4.48 3.46
C LEU A 104 3.91 5.33 4.73
N ALA A 105 2.66 5.66 5.10
CA ALA A 105 2.33 6.27 6.37
C ALA A 105 1.98 5.18 7.40
N VAL A 106 2.74 5.10 8.51
CA VAL A 106 2.61 3.99 9.46
C VAL A 106 2.66 4.46 10.91
N PRO A 107 1.91 3.85 11.85
CA PRO A 107 2.11 4.07 13.28
C PRO A 107 3.48 3.55 13.72
N ARG A 108 4.14 4.25 14.67
CA ARG A 108 5.48 3.86 15.18
C ARG A 108 5.54 2.43 15.66
N ALA A 109 4.48 1.95 16.32
CA ALA A 109 4.40 0.58 16.80
C ALA A 109 4.39 -0.49 15.69
N VAL A 110 3.98 -0.14 14.47
CA VAL A 110 3.93 -1.07 13.33
C VAL A 110 5.32 -1.33 12.76
N VAL A 111 6.24 -0.38 12.88
CA VAL A 111 7.60 -0.50 12.35
C VAL A 111 8.29 -1.75 12.91
N PRO A 112 8.47 -1.95 14.24
CA PRO A 112 9.10 -3.15 14.77
C PRO A 112 8.25 -4.42 14.61
N ILE A 113 6.93 -4.30 14.57
CA ILE A 113 6.04 -5.47 14.45
C ILE A 113 6.12 -6.11 13.06
N LEU A 114 6.14 -5.27 12.03
CA LEU A 114 5.90 -5.70 10.64
C LEU A 114 7.02 -5.33 9.70
N LEU A 115 7.51 -4.08 9.74
CA LEU A 115 8.38 -3.56 8.68
C LEU A 115 9.85 -3.98 8.87
N GLU A 116 10.41 -3.86 10.08
CA GLU A 116 11.81 -4.22 10.32
C GLU A 116 12.16 -5.63 9.87
N PRO A 117 11.35 -6.67 10.16
CA PRO A 117 11.67 -8.03 9.70
C PRO A 117 11.60 -8.23 8.19
N LEU A 118 10.87 -7.34 7.49
CA LEU A 118 10.55 -7.50 6.06
C LEU A 118 11.35 -6.60 5.14
N ILE A 119 11.80 -5.44 5.66
CA ILE A 119 12.36 -4.37 4.81
C ILE A 119 13.62 -4.85 4.08
N ALA A 120 14.51 -5.57 4.76
CA ALA A 120 15.74 -6.05 4.14
C ALA A 120 15.47 -6.99 2.97
N SER A 121 14.55 -7.95 3.15
CA SER A 121 14.20 -8.91 2.10
C SER A 121 13.41 -8.26 0.96
N PHE A 122 12.58 -7.25 1.27
CA PHE A 122 11.86 -6.49 0.25
C PHE A 122 12.82 -5.66 -0.61
N CYS A 123 13.73 -4.91 -0.01
CA CYS A 123 14.70 -4.10 -0.74
C CYS A 123 15.66 -4.96 -1.59
N GLN A 124 16.01 -6.16 -1.13
CA GLN A 124 16.78 -7.13 -1.93
C GLN A 124 15.99 -7.67 -3.13
N ALA A 125 14.70 -7.96 -2.94
CA ALA A 125 13.85 -8.49 -4.00
C ALA A 125 13.47 -7.42 -5.06
N TYR A 126 13.42 -6.15 -4.65
CA TYR A 126 12.99 -5.03 -5.49
C TYR A 126 13.96 -3.85 -5.39
N PRO A 127 15.20 -3.97 -5.93
CA PRO A 127 16.24 -2.96 -5.76
C PRO A 127 15.95 -1.62 -6.47
N GLU A 128 15.00 -1.60 -7.41
CA GLU A 128 14.55 -0.37 -8.08
C GLU A 128 13.42 0.35 -7.33
N VAL A 129 12.98 -0.17 -6.16
CA VAL A 129 11.99 0.48 -5.30
C VAL A 129 12.69 1.13 -4.12
N GLU A 130 12.62 2.46 -4.05
CA GLU A 130 13.01 3.22 -2.86
C GLU A 130 11.84 3.25 -1.86
N VAL A 131 12.04 2.76 -0.64
CA VAL A 131 10.98 2.72 0.38
C VAL A 131 11.13 3.89 1.35
N GLU A 132 10.13 4.78 1.39
CA GLU A 132 10.01 5.85 2.39
C GLU A 132 8.95 5.46 3.44
N ILE A 133 9.33 5.44 4.70
CA ILE A 133 8.46 5.15 5.85
C ILE A 133 8.29 6.42 6.68
N ALA A 134 7.11 7.02 6.65
CA ALA A 134 6.72 8.10 7.55
C ALA A 134 6.04 7.52 8.80
N ALA A 135 6.81 7.40 9.89
CA ALA A 135 6.33 6.85 11.16
C ALA A 135 5.65 7.94 12.00
N SER A 136 4.31 7.97 12.00
CA SER A 136 3.50 8.94 12.75
C SER A 136 2.19 8.33 13.21
N GLU A 137 1.70 8.79 14.38
CA GLU A 137 0.36 8.42 14.88
C GLU A 137 -0.75 9.27 14.25
N GLU A 138 -0.41 10.29 13.49
CA GLU A 138 -1.39 11.19 12.87
C GLU A 138 -2.18 10.51 11.75
N LEU A 139 -3.42 10.93 11.60
CA LEU A 139 -4.25 10.56 10.47
C LEU A 139 -3.88 11.47 9.31
N VAL A 140 -3.25 10.89 8.30
CA VAL A 140 -2.82 11.62 7.10
C VAL A 140 -3.82 11.43 5.96
N ASP A 141 -4.01 12.48 5.17
CA ASP A 141 -4.65 12.36 3.86
C ASP A 141 -3.62 11.82 2.86
N LEU A 142 -3.73 10.51 2.57
CA LEU A 142 -2.78 9.83 1.68
C LEU A 142 -2.63 10.53 0.33
N ALA A 143 -3.72 11.07 -0.21
CA ALA A 143 -3.72 11.70 -1.53
C ALA A 143 -3.06 13.08 -1.51
N ALA A 144 -3.43 13.92 -0.52
CA ALA A 144 -2.90 15.27 -0.38
C ALA A 144 -1.41 15.26 -0.03
N GLU A 145 -0.96 14.29 0.76
CA GLU A 145 0.43 14.19 1.22
C GLU A 145 1.30 13.29 0.34
N GLY A 146 0.72 12.70 -0.71
CA GLY A 146 1.45 11.91 -1.71
C GLY A 146 1.91 10.55 -1.22
N PHE A 147 1.21 9.94 -0.25
CA PHE A 147 1.46 8.56 0.16
C PHE A 147 0.80 7.56 -0.79
N ASP A 148 1.47 6.44 -1.05
CA ASP A 148 0.92 5.33 -1.83
C ASP A 148 -0.07 4.49 -1.02
N ALA A 149 0.22 4.30 0.28
CA ALA A 149 -0.64 3.58 1.20
C ALA A 149 -0.39 4.00 2.66
N GLY A 150 -1.39 3.75 3.50
CA GLY A 150 -1.25 3.82 4.94
C GLY A 150 -1.32 2.42 5.58
N ILE A 151 -0.76 2.27 6.77
CA ILE A 151 -0.89 1.05 7.58
C ILE A 151 -1.51 1.43 8.92
N ARG A 152 -2.57 0.71 9.36
CA ARG A 152 -3.25 0.97 10.63
C ARG A 152 -3.92 -0.28 11.19
N LEU A 153 -4.39 -0.19 12.44
CA LEU A 153 -5.35 -1.13 12.99
C LEU A 153 -6.67 -1.04 12.21
N GLY A 154 -7.28 -2.17 11.86
CA GLY A 154 -8.40 -2.25 10.94
C GLY A 154 -9.63 -1.42 11.34
N GLN A 155 -9.84 -1.20 12.64
CA GLN A 155 -10.95 -0.40 13.16
C GLN A 155 -10.86 1.12 12.87
N PHE A 156 -9.72 1.60 12.34
CA PHE A 156 -9.48 3.02 12.05
C PHE A 156 -9.41 3.32 10.54
N ILE A 157 -9.85 2.39 9.69
CA ILE A 157 -9.82 2.55 8.23
C ILE A 157 -11.19 3.03 7.75
N ALA A 158 -11.22 4.08 6.95
CA ALA A 158 -12.45 4.63 6.38
C ALA A 158 -13.08 3.66 5.37
N ALA A 159 -14.40 3.74 5.20
CA ALA A 159 -15.18 2.78 4.41
C ALA A 159 -14.91 2.84 2.90
N ASP A 160 -14.41 3.97 2.39
CA ASP A 160 -14.07 4.19 0.99
C ASP A 160 -12.67 3.70 0.59
N MET A 161 -11.92 3.15 1.54
CA MET A 161 -10.59 2.62 1.35
C MET A 161 -10.59 1.11 1.11
N ILE A 162 -9.69 0.65 0.25
CA ILE A 162 -9.38 -0.78 0.15
C ILE A 162 -8.44 -1.14 1.29
N ALA A 163 -8.83 -2.14 2.08
CA ALA A 163 -8.06 -2.63 3.21
C ALA A 163 -7.51 -4.04 2.94
N VAL A 164 -6.21 -4.21 3.08
CA VAL A 164 -5.51 -5.50 2.95
C VAL A 164 -4.94 -5.89 4.29
N ARG A 165 -5.37 -7.03 4.85
CA ARG A 165 -4.85 -7.54 6.12
C ARG A 165 -3.39 -7.95 6.00
N LEU A 166 -2.54 -7.43 6.90
CA LEU A 166 -1.11 -7.73 6.94
C LEU A 166 -0.73 -8.66 8.08
N THR A 167 -1.45 -8.62 9.21
CA THR A 167 -1.18 -9.48 10.38
C THR A 167 -2.41 -10.25 10.82
N LYS A 168 -2.21 -11.32 11.58
CA LYS A 168 -3.27 -11.97 12.34
C LYS A 168 -3.82 -11.01 13.41
N PRO A 169 -5.04 -11.24 13.92
CA PRO A 169 -5.51 -10.61 15.14
C PRO A 169 -4.55 -10.86 16.30
N PHE A 170 -4.39 -9.88 17.18
CA PHE A 170 -3.58 -9.98 18.39
C PHE A 170 -4.28 -9.30 19.57
N ARG A 171 -3.75 -9.51 20.77
CA ARG A 171 -4.32 -8.91 21.98
C ARG A 171 -3.67 -7.58 22.32
N PHE A 172 -4.45 -6.67 22.89
CA PHE A 172 -3.91 -5.59 23.70
C PHE A 172 -3.73 -6.11 25.11
N ILE A 173 -2.50 -6.16 25.59
CA ILE A 173 -2.16 -6.71 26.90
C ILE A 173 -1.71 -5.61 27.85
N ILE A 174 -1.88 -5.85 29.15
CA ILE A 174 -1.33 -5.00 30.19
C ILE A 174 -0.07 -5.67 30.72
N VAL A 175 1.02 -4.88 30.79
CA VAL A 175 2.34 -5.34 31.20
C VAL A 175 2.95 -4.40 32.23
N GLY A 176 3.76 -4.96 33.13
CA GLY A 176 4.59 -4.25 34.07
C GLY A 176 5.88 -4.97 34.33
N SER A 177 6.95 -4.27 34.73
CA SER A 177 8.21 -4.91 35.07
C SER A 177 8.10 -5.69 36.39
N PRO A 178 8.91 -6.73 36.60
CA PRO A 178 9.00 -7.43 37.91
C PRO A 178 9.26 -6.46 39.06
N VAL A 179 10.13 -5.47 38.86
CA VAL A 179 10.48 -4.49 39.89
C VAL A 179 9.27 -3.62 40.30
N TYR A 180 8.50 -3.16 39.30
CA TYR A 180 7.28 -2.41 39.58
C TYR A 180 6.26 -3.26 40.35
N LEU A 181 6.02 -4.49 39.87
CA LEU A 181 5.01 -5.40 40.46
C LEU A 181 5.39 -5.87 41.86
N ALA A 182 6.68 -6.03 42.17
CA ALA A 182 7.15 -6.34 43.52
C ALA A 182 6.87 -5.21 44.51
N ARG A 183 6.93 -3.95 44.06
CA ARG A 183 6.67 -2.76 44.88
C ARG A 183 5.19 -2.42 45.03
N ALA A 184 4.44 -2.50 43.91
CA ALA A 184 3.08 -1.99 43.83
C ALA A 184 2.00 -3.08 43.95
N GLY A 185 2.42 -4.34 44.01
CA GLY A 185 1.49 -5.46 43.94
C GLY A 185 1.10 -5.80 42.50
N ARG A 186 0.27 -6.84 42.36
CA ARG A 186 -0.20 -7.36 41.07
C ARG A 186 -1.70 -7.15 40.98
N PRO A 187 -2.22 -6.43 39.95
CA PRO A 187 -3.67 -6.28 39.79
C PRO A 187 -4.29 -7.63 39.41
N GLU A 188 -5.35 -8.02 40.07
CA GLU A 188 -6.11 -9.25 39.79
C GLU A 188 -7.44 -8.94 39.08
N ARG A 189 -7.99 -7.74 39.28
CA ARG A 189 -9.26 -7.27 38.69
C ARG A 189 -9.07 -5.92 38.00
N PRO A 190 -9.92 -5.59 37.01
CA PRO A 190 -9.89 -4.30 36.33
C PRO A 190 -9.89 -3.07 37.26
N ASP A 191 -10.64 -3.12 38.34
CA ASP A 191 -10.76 -1.99 39.33
C ASP A 191 -9.46 -1.72 40.06
N ASP A 192 -8.56 -2.71 40.22
CA ASP A 192 -7.28 -2.55 40.88
C ASP A 192 -6.37 -1.57 40.14
N LEU A 193 -6.60 -1.37 38.84
CA LEU A 193 -5.86 -0.40 38.01
C LEU A 193 -5.93 1.02 38.56
N ARG A 194 -6.96 1.37 39.32
CA ARG A 194 -7.09 2.69 39.96
C ARG A 194 -6.02 2.95 41.02
N GLN A 195 -5.43 1.90 41.57
CA GLN A 195 -4.39 1.95 42.60
C GLN A 195 -2.98 1.84 41.99
N HIS A 196 -2.88 1.64 40.69
CA HIS A 196 -1.62 1.49 39.99
C HIS A 196 -1.22 2.75 39.19
N ALA A 197 0.07 2.99 39.07
CA ALA A 197 0.62 3.94 38.12
C ALA A 197 0.45 3.37 36.69
N CYS A 198 -0.49 3.91 35.93
CA CYS A 198 -0.80 3.46 34.57
C CYS A 198 -0.29 4.48 33.54
N LEU A 199 0.47 4.02 32.55
CA LEU A 199 1.07 4.85 31.52
C LEU A 199 0.04 5.13 30.42
N ARG A 200 -0.23 6.41 30.14
CA ARG A 200 -1.39 6.82 29.34
C ARG A 200 -0.99 7.15 27.90
N LEU A 201 -1.80 6.66 26.95
CA LEU A 201 -1.65 7.00 25.55
C LEU A 201 -2.45 8.26 25.20
N ARG A 202 -1.81 9.25 24.58
CA ARG A 202 -2.49 10.37 23.92
C ARG A 202 -2.71 10.04 22.45
N ARG A 203 -3.96 10.07 22.02
CA ARG A 203 -4.34 9.85 20.62
C ARG A 203 -4.02 11.10 19.78
N SER A 204 -3.97 10.94 18.45
CA SER A 204 -3.74 12.04 17.49
C SER A 204 -4.76 13.20 17.60
N ASN A 205 -5.98 12.90 18.02
CA ASN A 205 -7.01 13.93 18.27
C ASN A 205 -6.85 14.64 19.62
N GLY A 206 -5.74 14.45 20.34
CA GLY A 206 -5.45 15.05 21.64
C GLY A 206 -6.09 14.38 22.85
N ALA A 207 -7.06 13.49 22.68
CA ALA A 207 -7.73 12.79 23.78
C ALA A 207 -6.82 11.74 24.43
N LEU A 208 -6.97 11.55 25.75
CA LEU A 208 -6.36 10.41 26.43
C LEU A 208 -7.16 9.15 26.13
N ALA A 209 -6.46 8.08 25.75
CA ALA A 209 -7.09 6.79 25.52
C ALA A 209 -7.55 6.18 26.83
N LEU A 210 -8.81 5.76 26.90
CA LEU A 210 -9.27 4.85 27.92
C LEU A 210 -8.63 3.48 27.71
N TRP A 211 -8.35 2.76 28.78
CA TRP A 211 -7.91 1.38 28.68
C TRP A 211 -9.11 0.48 28.41
N SER A 212 -9.09 -0.20 27.26
CA SER A 212 -10.12 -1.15 26.88
C SER A 212 -9.80 -2.52 27.43
N LEU A 213 -10.77 -3.16 28.06
CA LEU A 213 -10.71 -4.50 28.61
C LEU A 213 -11.94 -5.31 28.15
N ASN A 214 -11.87 -6.61 28.24
CA ASN A 214 -12.98 -7.50 27.94
C ASN A 214 -13.25 -8.39 29.17
N ASP A 215 -14.42 -8.26 29.77
CA ASP A 215 -14.87 -9.12 30.86
C ASP A 215 -15.99 -10.02 30.35
N ASN A 216 -15.68 -11.30 30.12
CA ASN A 216 -16.63 -12.32 29.64
C ASN A 216 -17.46 -11.89 28.41
N GLY A 217 -16.80 -11.25 27.44
CA GLY A 217 -17.44 -10.75 26.22
C GLY A 217 -17.98 -9.31 26.30
N ARG A 218 -18.01 -8.72 27.50
CA ARG A 218 -18.40 -7.33 27.70
C ARG A 218 -17.19 -6.41 27.61
N ALA A 219 -17.23 -5.44 26.71
CA ALA A 219 -16.21 -4.39 26.64
C ALA A 219 -16.34 -3.44 27.84
N ILE A 220 -15.22 -3.19 28.52
CA ILE A 220 -15.10 -2.24 29.63
C ILE A 220 -14.06 -1.21 29.24
N GLU A 221 -14.35 0.07 29.47
CA GLU A 221 -13.40 1.16 29.31
C GLU A 221 -13.08 1.78 30.68
N ILE A 222 -11.79 1.90 31.00
CA ILE A 222 -11.33 2.40 32.29
C ILE A 222 -10.46 3.64 32.07
N ALA A 223 -10.83 4.72 32.73
CA ALA A 223 -9.95 5.88 32.86
C ALA A 223 -8.88 5.57 33.92
N VAL A 224 -7.63 5.59 33.51
CA VAL A 224 -6.48 5.30 34.36
C VAL A 224 -5.66 6.57 34.62
N SER A 225 -4.86 6.56 35.70
CA SER A 225 -3.97 7.66 36.07
C SER A 225 -2.52 7.18 36.23
N GLY A 226 -1.57 8.08 36.11
CA GLY A 226 -0.15 7.74 36.30
C GLY A 226 0.78 8.86 35.81
N PRO A 227 2.10 8.66 36.00
CA PRO A 227 3.09 9.74 35.89
C PRO A 227 3.50 10.09 34.45
N LEU A 228 3.16 9.25 33.46
CA LEU A 228 3.59 9.42 32.06
C LEU A 228 2.42 9.43 31.10
N ILE A 229 2.46 10.37 30.17
CA ILE A 229 1.63 10.40 28.97
C ILE A 229 2.58 10.43 27.77
N ALA A 230 2.39 9.52 26.82
CA ALA A 230 3.08 9.50 25.54
C ALA A 230 2.08 9.35 24.39
N ASN A 231 2.49 9.65 23.18
CA ASN A 231 1.63 9.50 21.99
C ASN A 231 1.98 8.27 21.15
N ASP A 232 2.84 7.38 21.64
CA ASP A 232 3.19 6.12 20.96
C ASP A 232 3.41 4.97 21.97
N PHE A 233 3.18 3.76 21.50
CA PHE A 233 3.33 2.55 22.31
C PHE A 233 4.79 2.18 22.64
N PRO A 234 5.79 2.35 21.74
CA PRO A 234 7.19 2.09 22.08
C PRO A 234 7.68 2.85 23.30
N THR A 235 7.35 4.14 23.43
CA THR A 235 7.69 4.96 24.61
C THR A 235 7.04 4.43 25.88
N LEU A 236 5.73 4.06 25.83
CA LEU A 236 5.02 3.48 26.98
C LEU A 236 5.62 2.12 27.37
N LEU A 237 5.96 1.28 26.39
CA LEU A 237 6.58 -0.02 26.61
C LEU A 237 7.96 0.14 27.31
N GLY A 238 8.81 1.06 26.80
CA GLY A 238 10.11 1.36 27.40
C GLY A 238 9.99 1.80 28.84
N ALA A 239 9.08 2.72 29.13
CA ALA A 239 8.83 3.18 30.50
C ALA A 239 8.32 2.06 31.43
N ALA A 240 7.49 1.14 30.92
CA ALA A 240 7.05 -0.04 31.68
C ALA A 240 8.20 -0.99 32.00
N VAL A 241 9.14 -1.19 31.07
CA VAL A 241 10.37 -1.99 31.29
C VAL A 241 11.20 -1.38 32.41
N GLU A 242 11.35 -0.06 32.46
CA GLU A 242 12.08 0.67 33.48
C GLU A 242 11.32 0.82 34.83
N GLY A 243 10.15 0.21 34.95
CA GLY A 243 9.40 0.13 36.21
C GLY A 243 8.65 1.40 36.60
N VAL A 244 8.35 2.28 35.65
CA VAL A 244 7.57 3.50 35.89
C VAL A 244 6.10 3.17 36.23
N GLY A 245 5.53 2.11 35.61
CA GLY A 245 4.14 1.72 35.83
C GLY A 245 3.68 0.59 34.90
N LEU A 246 2.37 0.39 34.85
CA LEU A 246 1.71 -0.53 33.93
C LEU A 246 1.47 0.14 32.58
N ALA A 247 1.65 -0.60 31.50
CA ALA A 247 1.29 -0.15 30.15
C ALA A 247 0.32 -1.10 29.46
N GLN A 248 -0.71 -0.57 28.79
CA GLN A 248 -1.52 -1.33 27.86
C GLN A 248 -0.96 -1.17 26.45
N VAL A 249 -0.52 -2.26 25.84
CA VAL A 249 0.21 -2.25 24.55
C VAL A 249 -0.23 -3.40 23.65
N PRO A 250 -0.03 -3.29 22.31
CA PRO A 250 -0.15 -4.43 21.42
C PRO A 250 0.82 -5.55 21.82
N GLU A 251 0.32 -6.79 21.97
CA GLU A 251 1.15 -7.93 22.38
C GLU A 251 2.42 -8.14 21.53
N PRO A 252 2.40 -7.98 20.20
CA PRO A 252 3.60 -8.19 19.37
C PRO A 252 4.78 -7.30 19.76
N ILE A 253 4.58 -6.03 20.16
CA ILE A 253 5.69 -5.16 20.55
C ILE A 253 6.29 -5.53 21.91
N ALA A 254 5.52 -6.17 22.78
CA ALA A 254 5.97 -6.59 24.10
C ALA A 254 6.60 -8.00 24.08
N ALA A 255 6.49 -8.74 22.98
CA ALA A 255 6.88 -10.16 22.90
C ALA A 255 8.34 -10.41 23.31
N GLY A 256 9.28 -9.60 22.83
CA GLY A 256 10.69 -9.72 23.21
C GLY A 256 10.93 -9.51 24.70
N ALA A 257 10.35 -8.45 25.28
CA ALA A 257 10.50 -8.13 26.70
C ALA A 257 9.83 -9.16 27.61
N LEU A 258 8.70 -9.73 27.16
CA LEU A 258 8.04 -10.85 27.87
C LEU A 258 8.89 -12.12 27.84
N THR A 259 9.49 -12.45 26.68
CA THR A 259 10.31 -13.68 26.54
C THR A 259 11.54 -13.66 27.42
N VAL A 260 12.19 -12.50 27.59
CA VAL A 260 13.38 -12.36 28.44
C VAL A 260 13.04 -11.99 29.89
N GLY A 261 11.76 -11.96 30.27
CA GLY A 261 11.31 -11.71 31.64
C GLY A 261 11.43 -10.25 32.12
N LYS A 262 11.73 -9.29 31.22
CA LYS A 262 11.75 -7.86 31.57
C LYS A 262 10.36 -7.30 31.87
N LEU A 263 9.32 -7.92 31.31
CA LEU A 263 7.93 -7.60 31.55
C LEU A 263 7.15 -8.86 31.93
N ILE A 264 6.10 -8.66 32.73
CA ILE A 264 5.14 -9.69 33.12
C ILE A 264 3.75 -9.21 32.67
N ARG A 265 2.99 -10.10 32.06
CA ARG A 265 1.59 -9.84 31.72
C ARG A 265 0.72 -9.88 32.99
N VAL A 266 -0.15 -8.92 33.15
CA VAL A 266 -1.19 -8.87 34.19
C VAL A 266 -2.55 -8.78 33.54
N LEU A 267 -3.62 -9.14 34.26
CA LEU A 267 -5.01 -9.13 33.80
C LEU A 267 -5.21 -9.85 32.46
N GLY A 268 -4.48 -10.95 32.22
CA GLY A 268 -4.53 -11.70 30.95
C GLY A 268 -5.93 -12.12 30.49
N PRO A 269 -6.84 -12.60 31.36
CA PRO A 269 -8.21 -12.94 30.98
C PRO A 269 -9.01 -11.76 30.40
N PHE A 270 -8.68 -10.53 30.78
CA PHE A 270 -9.37 -9.31 30.38
C PHE A 270 -8.78 -8.65 29.11
N ALA A 271 -7.77 -9.25 28.50
CA ALA A 271 -7.07 -8.66 27.34
C ALA A 271 -7.95 -8.69 26.07
N PRO A 272 -8.34 -7.52 25.50
CA PRO A 272 -9.18 -7.46 24.31
C PRO A 272 -8.42 -7.86 23.05
N MET A 273 -9.17 -8.37 22.06
CA MET A 273 -8.64 -8.69 20.72
C MET A 273 -8.71 -7.48 19.82
N ALA A 274 -7.62 -7.20 19.11
CA ALA A 274 -7.57 -6.29 17.99
C ALA A 274 -7.66 -7.07 16.66
N PRO A 275 -8.28 -6.49 15.62
CA PRO A 275 -8.46 -7.16 14.32
C PRO A 275 -7.16 -7.41 13.56
N GLY A 276 -6.04 -6.89 14.03
CA GLY A 276 -4.74 -6.91 13.35
C GLY A 276 -4.44 -5.61 12.62
N VAL A 277 -3.31 -5.59 11.95
CA VAL A 277 -2.81 -4.48 11.16
C VAL A 277 -3.21 -4.66 9.70
N PHE A 278 -3.62 -3.58 9.06
CA PHE A 278 -4.04 -3.54 7.67
C PHE A 278 -3.28 -2.44 6.93
N LEU A 279 -2.94 -2.71 5.69
CA LEU A 279 -2.57 -1.71 4.71
C LEU A 279 -3.84 -1.20 4.05
N TYR A 280 -3.95 0.11 3.86
CA TYR A 280 -5.10 0.72 3.20
C TYR A 280 -4.66 1.75 2.17
N TYR A 281 -5.46 1.88 1.10
CA TYR A 281 -5.26 2.84 0.01
C TYR A 281 -6.59 3.19 -0.65
N PRO A 282 -6.71 4.35 -1.34
CA PRO A 282 -7.95 4.78 -1.97
C PRO A 282 -8.45 3.81 -3.03
N GLY A 283 -9.73 3.38 -2.93
CA GLY A 283 -10.34 2.37 -3.80
C GLY A 283 -10.50 2.79 -5.27
N HIS A 284 -10.51 4.08 -5.56
CA HIS A 284 -10.63 4.64 -6.91
C HIS A 284 -9.28 4.70 -7.67
N ARG A 285 -8.16 4.40 -7.03
CA ARG A 285 -6.83 4.38 -7.66
C ARG A 285 -6.46 2.98 -8.11
N GLN A 286 -5.95 2.87 -9.34
CA GLN A 286 -5.30 1.64 -9.78
C GLN A 286 -4.06 1.39 -8.90
N ILE A 287 -3.96 0.16 -8.37
CA ILE A 287 -2.81 -0.23 -7.54
C ILE A 287 -1.53 -0.19 -8.36
N MET A 288 -0.57 0.60 -7.93
CA MET A 288 0.73 0.70 -8.60
C MET A 288 1.56 -0.56 -8.37
N PRO A 289 2.40 -0.99 -9.35
CA PRO A 289 3.20 -2.21 -9.25
C PRO A 289 4.07 -2.28 -8.00
N LYS A 290 4.71 -1.18 -7.60
CA LYS A 290 5.52 -1.09 -6.38
C LYS A 290 4.72 -1.38 -5.10
N LEU A 291 3.48 -0.88 -5.02
CA LEU A 291 2.58 -1.15 -3.89
C LEU A 291 2.07 -2.60 -3.91
N ARG A 292 1.74 -3.12 -5.08
CA ARG A 292 1.33 -4.53 -5.25
C ARG A 292 2.46 -5.47 -4.83
N ALA A 293 3.68 -5.21 -5.32
CA ALA A 293 4.88 -5.98 -4.94
C ALA A 293 5.10 -5.99 -3.43
N PHE A 294 4.93 -4.85 -2.76
CA PHE A 294 5.04 -4.76 -1.31
C PHE A 294 3.96 -5.59 -0.59
N ILE A 295 2.69 -5.49 -1.00
CA ILE A 295 1.58 -6.28 -0.43
C ILE A 295 1.83 -7.78 -0.59
N ASP A 296 2.24 -8.21 -1.78
CA ASP A 296 2.47 -9.62 -2.09
C ASP A 296 3.69 -10.16 -1.31
N HIS A 297 4.74 -9.36 -1.15
CA HIS A 297 5.91 -9.69 -0.35
C HIS A 297 5.56 -9.88 1.13
N VAL A 298 4.79 -8.95 1.72
CA VAL A 298 4.32 -9.08 3.12
C VAL A 298 3.47 -10.32 3.31
N LYS A 299 2.52 -10.59 2.40
CA LYS A 299 1.65 -11.77 2.48
C LYS A 299 2.43 -13.08 2.37
N SER A 300 3.42 -13.15 1.48
CA SER A 300 4.25 -14.35 1.32
C SER A 300 5.11 -14.62 2.55
N SER A 301 5.73 -13.61 3.12
CA SER A 301 6.53 -13.70 4.34
C SER A 301 5.70 -14.10 5.56
N ALA A 302 4.49 -13.56 5.71
CA ALA A 302 3.56 -13.97 6.76
C ALA A 302 3.13 -15.43 6.64
N ASN A 303 2.94 -15.95 5.43
CA ASN A 303 2.60 -17.34 5.18
C ASN A 303 3.77 -18.29 5.51
N VAL A 304 5.01 -17.90 5.23
CA VAL A 304 6.21 -18.67 5.56
C VAL A 304 6.39 -18.76 7.07
N ALA A 305 6.27 -17.63 7.79
CA ALA A 305 6.36 -17.59 9.25
C ALA A 305 5.28 -18.49 9.92
N ASN A 306 4.04 -18.46 9.39
CA ASN A 306 2.96 -19.32 9.89
C ASN A 306 3.21 -20.82 9.68
N LYS A 307 3.78 -21.20 8.53
CA LYS A 307 4.14 -22.61 8.29
C LYS A 307 5.25 -23.09 9.23
N ALA A 308 6.26 -22.25 9.47
CA ALA A 308 7.35 -22.56 10.38
C ALA A 308 6.86 -22.70 11.84
N GLN A 309 5.97 -21.81 12.29
CA GLN A 309 5.36 -21.87 13.63
C GLN A 309 4.55 -23.16 13.82
N ASN A 310 3.66 -23.48 12.87
CA ASN A 310 2.83 -24.67 12.92
C ASN A 310 3.67 -25.96 12.92
N TYR A 311 4.80 -25.98 12.21
CA TYR A 311 5.73 -27.10 12.21
C TYR A 311 6.43 -27.26 13.57
N ALA A 312 6.86 -26.15 14.17
CA ALA A 312 7.49 -26.14 15.50
C ALA A 312 6.53 -26.60 16.60
N ASP A 313 5.27 -26.13 16.57
CA ASP A 313 4.23 -26.50 17.55
C ASP A 313 3.83 -27.97 17.41
N ASN A 314 3.74 -28.48 16.19
CA ASN A 314 3.47 -29.92 15.94
C ASN A 314 4.61 -30.82 16.40
N LYS A 315 5.86 -30.35 16.29
CA LYS A 315 7.03 -31.06 16.79
C LYS A 315 7.08 -31.11 18.35
N ARG A 316 6.73 -29.98 19.00
CA ARG A 316 6.61 -29.89 20.47
C ARG A 316 5.45 -30.74 21.02
N SER A 317 4.31 -30.77 20.33
CA SER A 317 3.17 -31.63 20.70
C SER A 317 3.49 -33.13 20.60
N LYS A 318 4.25 -33.54 19.57
CA LYS A 318 4.69 -34.94 19.41
C LYS A 318 5.74 -35.38 20.42
N SER A 319 6.62 -34.46 20.85
CA SER A 319 7.61 -34.75 21.90
C SER A 319 6.99 -34.91 23.29
N ARG A 320 5.91 -34.13 23.60
CA ARG A 320 5.15 -34.25 24.88
C ARG A 320 4.27 -35.50 24.98
N LYS A 321 3.96 -36.18 23.87
CA LYS A 321 3.19 -37.45 23.87
C LYS A 321 4.07 -38.69 23.92
N ARG A 322 5.40 -38.54 23.87
CA ARG A 322 6.37 -39.67 23.90
C ARG A 322 7.22 -39.70 25.16
N GLY A 323 7.03 -38.80 26.09
CA GLY A 323 7.57 -38.83 27.47
C GLY A 323 6.45 -38.90 28.48
#